data_271e107c25937a24e924ddadaa56f245
#
_entry.id   271e107c25937a24e924ddadaa56f245
#
_cell.length_a   1.000
_cell.length_b   1.000
_cell.length_c   1.000
_cell.angle_alpha   90.00
_cell.angle_beta   90.00
_cell.angle_gamma   90.00
#
_symmetry.space_group_name_H-M   'P 1'
#
loop_
_entity.id
_entity.type
_entity.pdbx_description
1 polymer ?
#
loop_
_entity_poly.entity_id
_entity_poly.type
_entity_poly.pdbx_seq_one_letter_code
_entity_poly.pdbx_strand_id
1 'polypeptide(L)'
;LAPRLPIETVAAGGGSVLELQGERLRVGPRSAGAQPGPACYRAGGPLTITDANLLLGRLQVDRFPAVFGPTRDQPPDAEVVRHRFAELAAALGQTPERVASGALQLAVETMAAAIRRVSLHRGEDIRGGVLVAYGGAGGQHACRLADELGLNTVLLHPMAGVLSAFGMGQARQRCRQQVHLGAALSPELLAALPDQMERLM
;
A
#
# COMPACT_ATOMS: atom_id res chain seq x y z
N LEU A 1 4.41 13.77 -23.51
CA LEU A 1 3.99 12.96 -22.36
C LEU A 1 4.56 13.60 -21.08
N ALA A 2 3.69 13.92 -20.11
CA ALA A 2 4.16 14.45 -18.83
C ALA A 2 4.99 13.37 -18.11
N PRO A 3 6.19 13.70 -17.59
CA PRO A 3 6.97 12.74 -16.82
C PRO A 3 6.20 12.40 -15.54
N ARG A 4 6.02 11.10 -15.30
CA ARG A 4 5.39 10.58 -14.09
C ARG A 4 6.28 9.53 -13.45
N LEU A 5 6.19 9.41 -12.14
CA LEU A 5 6.79 8.29 -11.45
C LEU A 5 6.03 7.00 -11.85
N PRO A 6 6.71 5.92 -12.15
CA PRO A 6 6.08 4.63 -12.37
C PRO A 6 5.59 4.09 -11.04
N ILE A 7 4.29 4.18 -10.84
CA ILE A 7 3.60 3.69 -9.64
C ILE A 7 2.74 2.52 -10.05
N GLU A 8 2.92 1.40 -9.37
CA GLU A 8 2.07 0.22 -9.49
C GLU A 8 1.13 0.16 -8.29
N THR A 9 -0.15 0.02 -8.55
CA THR A 9 -1.17 -0.10 -7.50
C THR A 9 -1.58 -1.56 -7.37
N VAL A 10 -1.53 -2.09 -6.15
CA VAL A 10 -1.94 -3.45 -5.84
C VAL A 10 -2.95 -3.47 -4.70
N ALA A 11 -3.93 -4.35 -4.80
CA ALA A 11 -4.95 -4.53 -3.76
C ALA A 11 -4.50 -5.57 -2.74
N ALA A 12 -3.44 -5.25 -1.98
CA ALA A 12 -2.87 -6.12 -0.95
C ALA A 12 -2.55 -5.39 0.36
N GLY A 13 -3.02 -4.13 0.51
CA GLY A 13 -2.81 -3.33 1.72
C GLY A 13 -3.74 -3.71 2.87
N GLY A 14 -3.62 -2.98 4.00
CA GLY A 14 -4.36 -3.25 5.23
C GLY A 14 -5.88 -3.34 5.08
N GLY A 15 -6.47 -2.53 4.19
CA GLY A 15 -7.91 -2.54 3.90
C GLY A 15 -8.38 -3.61 2.91
N SER A 16 -7.48 -4.44 2.35
CA SER A 16 -7.85 -5.50 1.40
C SER A 16 -8.72 -6.54 2.07
N VAL A 17 -9.87 -6.81 1.46
CA VAL A 17 -10.92 -7.68 2.01
C VAL A 17 -10.52 -9.14 1.86
N LEU A 18 -10.81 -9.93 2.89
CA LEU A 18 -10.68 -11.38 2.89
C LEU A 18 -12.04 -11.99 2.49
N GLU A 19 -12.04 -12.79 1.46
CA GLU A 19 -13.25 -13.44 0.93
C GLU A 19 -13.00 -14.92 0.67
N LEU A 20 -14.03 -15.73 0.89
CA LEU A 20 -14.05 -17.10 0.40
C LEU A 20 -14.59 -17.12 -1.02
N GLN A 21 -13.85 -17.74 -1.91
CA GLN A 21 -14.30 -18.07 -3.26
C GLN A 21 -14.32 -19.60 -3.42
N GLY A 22 -15.47 -20.22 -3.21
CA GLY A 22 -15.55 -21.66 -2.98
C GLY A 22 -14.79 -22.04 -1.70
N GLU A 23 -13.83 -22.96 -1.80
CA GLU A 23 -12.98 -23.40 -0.68
C GLU A 23 -11.64 -22.65 -0.59
N ARG A 24 -11.47 -21.57 -1.33
CA ARG A 24 -10.20 -20.83 -1.38
C ARG A 24 -10.32 -19.47 -0.75
N LEU A 25 -9.37 -19.16 0.11
CA LEU A 25 -9.21 -17.81 0.65
C LEU A 25 -8.64 -16.89 -0.44
N ARG A 26 -9.23 -15.71 -0.57
CA ARG A 26 -8.78 -14.65 -1.46
C ARG A 26 -8.56 -13.35 -0.69
N VAL A 27 -7.52 -12.60 -1.09
CA VAL A 27 -7.22 -11.26 -0.57
C VAL A 27 -7.41 -10.24 -1.70
N GLY A 28 -8.31 -9.29 -1.49
CA GLY A 28 -8.67 -8.30 -2.51
C GLY A 28 -9.39 -8.94 -3.71
N PRO A 29 -9.53 -8.21 -4.83
CA PRO A 29 -9.07 -6.83 -5.10
C PRO A 29 -9.90 -5.76 -4.38
N ARG A 30 -11.03 -6.13 -3.76
CA ARG A 30 -11.88 -5.19 -3.03
C ARG A 30 -11.19 -4.69 -1.77
N SER A 31 -11.32 -3.39 -1.50
CA SER A 31 -10.88 -2.76 -0.26
C SER A 31 -12.08 -2.31 0.56
N ALA A 32 -12.00 -2.46 1.87
CA ALA A 32 -13.00 -1.93 2.80
C ALA A 32 -12.94 -0.39 2.92
N GLY A 33 -11.89 0.24 2.38
CA GLY A 33 -11.68 1.68 2.48
C GLY A 33 -11.53 2.15 3.93
N ALA A 34 -11.84 3.42 4.14
CA ALA A 34 -11.91 4.00 5.49
C ALA A 34 -13.29 3.81 6.13
N GLN A 35 -14.33 3.67 5.30
CA GLN A 35 -15.71 3.45 5.73
C GLN A 35 -16.37 2.42 4.79
N PRO A 36 -16.88 1.33 5.33
CA PRO A 36 -16.93 0.95 6.75
C PRO A 36 -15.56 0.62 7.37
N GLY A 37 -14.52 0.40 6.57
CA GLY A 37 -13.19 0.00 7.02
C GLY A 37 -13.10 -1.48 7.43
N PRO A 38 -11.99 -1.90 8.04
CA PRO A 38 -11.81 -3.20 8.66
C PRO A 38 -12.90 -3.57 9.67
N ALA A 39 -13.11 -4.87 9.90
CA ALA A 39 -14.09 -5.34 10.88
C ALA A 39 -13.84 -4.77 12.28
N CYS A 40 -12.58 -4.63 12.68
CA CYS A 40 -12.20 -4.06 13.97
C CYS A 40 -12.54 -2.57 14.15
N TYR A 41 -12.91 -1.83 13.08
CA TYR A 41 -13.24 -0.40 13.16
C TYR A 41 -14.66 -0.12 13.69
N ARG A 42 -15.42 -1.15 14.08
CA ARG A 42 -16.74 -1.05 14.70
C ARG A 42 -17.82 -0.40 13.82
N ALA A 43 -17.61 -0.36 12.51
CA ALA A 43 -18.54 0.20 11.52
C ALA A 43 -19.20 -0.87 10.63
N GLY A 44 -19.18 -2.14 11.05
CA GLY A 44 -19.78 -3.25 10.30
C GLY A 44 -19.00 -3.68 9.07
N GLY A 45 -17.73 -3.31 8.96
CA GLY A 45 -16.86 -3.65 7.83
C GLY A 45 -16.54 -5.14 7.74
N PRO A 46 -16.04 -5.61 6.58
CA PRO A 46 -15.64 -6.99 6.36
C PRO A 46 -14.29 -7.30 7.03
N LEU A 47 -13.93 -8.59 7.10
CA LEU A 47 -12.56 -8.98 7.47
C LEU A 47 -11.56 -8.49 6.43
N THR A 48 -10.42 -7.98 6.91
CA THR A 48 -9.34 -7.42 6.09
C THR A 48 -7.97 -7.90 6.57
N ILE A 49 -6.93 -7.50 5.86
CA ILE A 49 -5.53 -7.73 6.27
C ILE A 49 -5.21 -7.01 7.60
N THR A 50 -5.84 -5.87 7.89
CA THR A 50 -5.71 -5.22 9.22
C THR A 50 -6.21 -6.12 10.34
N ASP A 51 -7.35 -6.78 10.13
CA ASP A 51 -7.94 -7.70 11.11
C ASP A 51 -7.06 -8.96 11.28
N ALA A 52 -6.44 -9.45 10.21
CA ALA A 52 -5.48 -10.55 10.29
C ALA A 52 -4.25 -10.17 11.13
N ASN A 53 -3.71 -8.96 10.95
CA ASN A 53 -2.62 -8.45 11.78
C ASN A 53 -3.03 -8.27 13.25
N LEU A 54 -4.28 -7.87 13.49
CA LEU A 54 -4.83 -7.71 14.84
C LEU A 54 -4.96 -9.07 15.53
N LEU A 55 -5.56 -10.07 14.86
CA LEU A 55 -5.71 -11.43 15.40
C LEU A 55 -4.38 -12.05 15.78
N LEU A 56 -3.35 -11.84 14.95
CA LEU A 56 -2.00 -12.38 15.17
C LEU A 56 -1.14 -11.54 16.15
N GLY A 57 -1.72 -10.54 16.80
CA GLY A 57 -1.03 -9.70 17.78
C GLY A 57 0.05 -8.78 17.21
N ARG A 58 0.10 -8.60 15.87
CA ARG A 58 1.02 -7.67 15.21
C ARG A 58 0.57 -6.22 15.35
N LEU A 59 -0.74 -6.01 15.41
CA LEU A 59 -1.36 -4.76 15.84
C LEU A 59 -1.82 -4.93 17.29
N GLN A 60 -1.29 -4.10 18.17
CA GLN A 60 -1.60 -4.10 19.59
C GLN A 60 -2.74 -3.12 19.84
N VAL A 61 -3.86 -3.60 20.37
CA VAL A 61 -5.09 -2.82 20.59
C VAL A 61 -4.83 -1.63 21.53
N ASP A 62 -4.02 -1.84 22.55
CA ASP A 62 -3.63 -0.84 23.56
C ASP A 62 -2.72 0.28 23.00
N ARG A 63 -2.10 0.05 21.84
CA ARG A 63 -1.27 1.03 21.13
C ARG A 63 -2.01 1.75 20.01
N PHE A 64 -3.22 1.32 19.72
CA PHE A 64 -4.05 1.94 18.70
C PHE A 64 -4.86 3.10 19.32
N PRO A 65 -5.06 4.21 18.60
CA PRO A 65 -5.90 5.29 19.13
C PRO A 65 -7.36 4.83 19.26
N ALA A 66 -8.01 5.24 20.34
CA ALA A 66 -9.44 5.01 20.56
C ALA A 66 -10.25 6.04 19.73
N VAL A 67 -10.44 5.77 18.44
CA VAL A 67 -11.12 6.65 17.48
C VAL A 67 -12.22 5.95 16.70
N PHE A 68 -12.56 4.71 17.09
CA PHE A 68 -13.53 3.87 16.40
C PHE A 68 -14.88 3.84 17.11
N GLY A 69 -15.84 3.21 16.45
CA GLY A 69 -17.22 3.11 16.95
C GLY A 69 -18.06 4.35 16.65
N PRO A 70 -19.36 4.31 17.01
CA PRO A 70 -20.30 5.39 16.70
C PRO A 70 -19.93 6.73 17.35
N THR A 71 -19.35 6.70 18.55
CA THR A 71 -18.92 7.87 19.33
C THR A 71 -17.48 8.28 19.06
N ARG A 72 -16.72 7.48 18.28
CA ARG A 72 -15.32 7.71 17.92
C ARG A 72 -14.38 7.81 19.14
N ASP A 73 -14.65 7.04 20.16
CA ASP A 73 -13.90 7.00 21.42
C ASP A 73 -13.52 5.59 21.86
N GLN A 74 -13.71 4.60 20.98
CA GLN A 74 -13.49 3.18 21.27
C GLN A 74 -12.21 2.66 20.61
N PRO A 75 -11.50 1.70 21.26
CA PRO A 75 -10.40 1.00 20.63
C PRO A 75 -10.91 0.04 19.55
N PRO A 76 -10.02 -0.51 18.71
CA PRO A 76 -10.39 -1.56 17.77
C PRO A 76 -11.06 -2.75 18.45
N ASP A 77 -12.02 -3.36 17.78
CA ASP A 77 -12.79 -4.50 18.28
C ASP A 77 -12.09 -5.84 17.98
N ALA A 78 -11.33 -6.32 18.94
CA ALA A 78 -10.66 -7.62 18.81
C ALA A 78 -11.63 -8.82 18.92
N GLU A 79 -12.77 -8.65 19.62
CA GLU A 79 -13.75 -9.74 19.78
C GLU A 79 -14.46 -10.04 18.46
N VAL A 80 -14.92 -9.01 17.76
CA VAL A 80 -15.52 -9.17 16.42
C VAL A 80 -14.54 -9.84 15.46
N VAL A 81 -13.27 -9.48 15.53
CA VAL A 81 -12.23 -10.10 14.69
C VAL A 81 -12.08 -11.58 15.01
N ARG A 82 -11.95 -11.96 16.29
CA ARG A 82 -11.84 -13.37 16.72
C ARG A 82 -13.05 -14.18 16.27
N HIS A 83 -14.24 -13.67 16.49
CA HIS A 83 -15.48 -14.33 16.11
C HIS A 83 -15.54 -14.58 14.59
N ARG A 84 -15.35 -13.57 13.78
CA ARG A 84 -15.39 -13.68 12.32
C ARG A 84 -14.30 -14.56 11.73
N PHE A 85 -13.10 -14.54 12.31
CA PHE A 85 -12.05 -15.47 11.89
C PHE A 85 -12.36 -16.90 12.30
N ALA A 86 -13.04 -17.13 13.44
CA ALA A 86 -13.49 -18.47 13.81
C ALA A 86 -14.52 -19.01 12.81
N GLU A 87 -15.48 -18.19 12.37
CA GLU A 87 -16.43 -18.58 11.32
C GLU A 87 -15.74 -18.92 10.00
N LEU A 88 -14.81 -18.05 9.55
CA LEU A 88 -14.05 -18.26 8.32
C LEU A 88 -13.16 -19.51 8.40
N ALA A 89 -12.54 -19.76 9.55
CA ALA A 89 -11.70 -20.91 9.82
C ALA A 89 -12.49 -22.22 9.85
N ALA A 90 -13.67 -22.21 10.45
CA ALA A 90 -14.58 -23.35 10.44
C ALA A 90 -14.99 -23.76 9.02
N ALA A 91 -15.29 -22.78 8.15
CA ALA A 91 -15.61 -23.03 6.74
C ALA A 91 -14.42 -23.63 5.95
N LEU A 92 -13.18 -23.36 6.39
CA LEU A 92 -11.95 -23.86 5.74
C LEU A 92 -11.38 -25.14 6.42
N GLY A 93 -11.96 -25.59 7.52
CA GLY A 93 -11.41 -26.71 8.32
C GLY A 93 -10.04 -26.40 8.91
N GLN A 94 -9.77 -25.15 9.27
CA GLN A 94 -8.46 -24.66 9.79
C GLN A 94 -8.63 -23.92 11.12
N THR A 95 -7.51 -23.48 11.72
CA THR A 95 -7.56 -22.57 12.86
C THR A 95 -7.60 -21.11 12.41
N PRO A 96 -8.18 -20.20 13.20
CA PRO A 96 -8.22 -18.77 12.90
C PRO A 96 -6.87 -18.16 12.60
N GLU A 97 -5.85 -18.55 13.37
CA GLU A 97 -4.47 -18.05 13.23
C GLU A 97 -3.83 -18.53 11.92
N ARG A 98 -4.14 -19.77 11.52
CA ARG A 98 -3.64 -20.32 10.25
C ARG A 98 -4.26 -19.59 9.06
N VAL A 99 -5.55 -19.32 9.11
CA VAL A 99 -6.26 -18.54 8.08
C VAL A 99 -5.69 -17.12 8.00
N ALA A 100 -5.54 -16.44 9.14
CA ALA A 100 -4.98 -15.10 9.19
C ALA A 100 -3.53 -15.05 8.66
N SER A 101 -2.68 -16.03 9.05
CA SER A 101 -1.32 -16.12 8.54
C SER A 101 -1.26 -16.38 7.04
N GLY A 102 -2.15 -17.24 6.52
CA GLY A 102 -2.30 -17.48 5.09
C GLY A 102 -2.74 -16.24 4.31
N ALA A 103 -3.68 -15.47 4.86
CA ALA A 103 -4.09 -14.18 4.28
C ALA A 103 -2.93 -13.19 4.17
N LEU A 104 -2.11 -13.09 5.22
CA LEU A 104 -0.92 -12.24 5.18
C LEU A 104 0.13 -12.72 4.17
N GLN A 105 0.28 -14.03 4.02
CA GLN A 105 1.20 -14.58 3.03
C GLN A 105 0.75 -14.24 1.61
N LEU A 106 -0.53 -14.42 1.28
CA LEU A 106 -1.11 -14.04 -0.01
C LEU A 106 -0.92 -12.54 -0.31
N ALA A 107 -1.10 -11.68 0.70
CA ALA A 107 -0.88 -10.25 0.55
C ALA A 107 0.59 -9.93 0.22
N VAL A 108 1.54 -10.55 0.94
CA VAL A 108 2.98 -10.37 0.72
C VAL A 108 3.39 -10.85 -0.66
N GLU A 109 2.94 -12.03 -1.09
CA GLU A 109 3.21 -12.57 -2.43
C GLU A 109 2.69 -11.64 -3.54
N THR A 110 1.48 -11.09 -3.36
CA THR A 110 0.89 -10.14 -4.30
C THR A 110 1.73 -8.85 -4.40
N MET A 111 2.18 -8.32 -3.26
CA MET A 111 3.05 -7.14 -3.23
C MET A 111 4.42 -7.44 -3.85
N ALA A 112 5.02 -8.58 -3.53
CA ALA A 112 6.31 -9.00 -4.08
C ALA A 112 6.24 -9.17 -5.60
N ALA A 113 5.18 -9.79 -6.11
CA ALA A 113 4.96 -9.94 -7.55
C ALA A 113 4.86 -8.58 -8.27
N ALA A 114 4.22 -7.59 -7.65
CA ALA A 114 4.14 -6.24 -8.22
C ALA A 114 5.52 -5.56 -8.27
N ILE A 115 6.31 -5.66 -7.20
CA ILE A 115 7.68 -5.11 -7.17
C ILE A 115 8.55 -5.77 -8.22
N ARG A 116 8.54 -7.11 -8.30
CA ARG A 116 9.29 -7.86 -9.32
C ARG A 116 8.89 -7.42 -10.73
N ARG A 117 7.60 -7.24 -11.01
CA ARG A 117 7.11 -6.78 -12.31
C ARG A 117 7.64 -5.41 -12.68
N VAL A 118 7.59 -4.42 -11.77
CA VAL A 118 8.11 -3.07 -12.00
C VAL A 118 9.61 -3.11 -12.28
N SER A 119 10.37 -3.88 -11.50
CA SER A 119 11.82 -4.01 -11.65
C SER A 119 12.21 -4.68 -12.96
N LEU A 120 11.52 -5.75 -13.33
CA LEU A 120 11.73 -6.44 -14.62
C LEU A 120 11.44 -5.54 -15.82
N HIS A 121 10.37 -4.74 -15.78
CA HIS A 121 10.07 -3.78 -16.84
C HIS A 121 11.14 -2.72 -17.01
N ARG A 122 11.94 -2.46 -15.97
CA ARG A 122 13.06 -1.52 -16.00
C ARG A 122 14.40 -2.17 -16.30
N GLY A 123 14.46 -3.50 -16.34
CA GLY A 123 15.71 -4.25 -16.44
C GLY A 123 16.57 -4.13 -15.20
N GLU A 124 15.98 -3.80 -14.03
CA GLU A 124 16.69 -3.62 -12.77
C GLU A 124 16.67 -4.91 -11.94
N ASP A 125 17.84 -5.31 -11.43
CA ASP A 125 17.96 -6.37 -10.43
C ASP A 125 17.78 -5.77 -9.05
N ILE A 126 16.76 -6.23 -8.32
CA ILE A 126 16.48 -5.73 -6.97
C ILE A 126 17.38 -6.33 -5.89
N ARG A 127 18.13 -7.40 -6.21
CA ARG A 127 19.04 -8.05 -5.25
C ARG A 127 20.11 -7.06 -4.77
N GLY A 128 20.32 -7.00 -3.46
CA GLY A 128 21.23 -6.01 -2.86
C GLY A 128 20.62 -4.60 -2.71
N GLY A 129 19.38 -4.40 -3.11
CA GLY A 129 18.64 -3.16 -2.91
C GLY A 129 18.17 -2.96 -1.46
N VAL A 130 17.54 -1.81 -1.21
CA VAL A 130 16.93 -1.45 0.08
C VAL A 130 15.42 -1.29 -0.12
N LEU A 131 14.63 -2.01 0.68
CA LEU A 131 13.19 -1.82 0.72
C LEU A 131 12.84 -0.60 1.56
N VAL A 132 12.34 0.46 0.94
CA VAL A 132 11.82 1.62 1.67
C VAL A 132 10.33 1.43 1.92
N ALA A 133 9.95 1.28 3.19
CA ALA A 133 8.55 1.11 3.59
C ALA A 133 8.01 2.39 4.23
N TYR A 134 6.82 2.82 3.77
CA TYR A 134 6.13 3.99 4.28
C TYR A 134 4.61 3.83 4.17
N GLY A 135 3.86 4.79 4.74
CA GLY A 135 2.42 4.71 4.89
C GLY A 135 2.00 4.01 6.18
N GLY A 136 0.73 4.14 6.57
CA GLY A 136 0.23 3.65 7.84
C GLY A 136 0.31 2.13 8.04
N ALA A 137 0.22 1.35 6.96
CA ALA A 137 0.27 -0.12 7.01
C ALA A 137 1.59 -0.71 6.47
N GLY A 138 2.45 0.10 5.82
CA GLY A 138 3.64 -0.39 5.14
C GLY A 138 4.60 -1.17 6.04
N GLY A 139 4.85 -0.68 7.25
CA GLY A 139 5.74 -1.31 8.22
C GLY A 139 5.29 -2.72 8.66
N GLN A 140 3.99 -3.02 8.61
CA GLN A 140 3.45 -4.31 9.04
C GLN A 140 3.86 -5.47 8.14
N HIS A 141 4.20 -5.17 6.89
CA HIS A 141 4.56 -6.17 5.85
C HIS A 141 6.04 -6.12 5.48
N ALA A 142 6.75 -5.06 5.85
CA ALA A 142 8.07 -4.72 5.31
C ALA A 142 9.10 -5.85 5.45
N CYS A 143 9.24 -6.46 6.64
CA CYS A 143 10.22 -7.54 6.85
C CYS A 143 9.87 -8.78 6.03
N ARG A 144 8.61 -9.23 6.06
CA ARG A 144 8.17 -10.39 5.26
C ARG A 144 8.34 -10.15 3.76
N LEU A 145 8.06 -8.92 3.33
CA LEU A 145 8.21 -8.53 1.93
C LEU A 145 9.69 -8.50 1.52
N ALA A 146 10.56 -8.03 2.41
CA ALA A 146 12.00 -8.08 2.18
C ALA A 146 12.50 -9.53 2.07
N ASP A 147 12.07 -10.41 2.99
CA ASP A 147 12.39 -11.83 2.94
C ASP A 147 11.93 -12.48 1.63
N GLU A 148 10.69 -12.21 1.21
CA GLU A 148 10.11 -12.73 -0.04
C GLU A 148 10.86 -12.23 -1.29
N LEU A 149 11.43 -11.03 -1.23
CA LEU A 149 12.20 -10.42 -2.31
C LEU A 149 13.70 -10.74 -2.25
N GLY A 150 14.17 -11.40 -1.18
CA GLY A 150 15.59 -11.65 -0.95
C GLY A 150 16.38 -10.39 -0.61
N LEU A 151 15.75 -9.40 0.04
CA LEU A 151 16.36 -8.15 0.45
C LEU A 151 16.78 -8.21 1.92
N ASN A 152 17.97 -7.76 2.23
CA ASN A 152 18.53 -7.80 3.58
C ASN A 152 18.35 -6.49 4.35
N THR A 153 17.87 -5.44 3.70
CA THR A 153 17.77 -4.11 4.31
C THR A 153 16.39 -3.52 4.10
N VAL A 154 15.76 -3.07 5.20
CA VAL A 154 14.51 -2.32 5.20
C VAL A 154 14.75 -0.95 5.82
N LEU A 155 14.38 0.11 5.11
CA LEU A 155 14.45 1.47 5.60
C LEU A 155 13.03 1.94 5.99
N LEU A 156 12.88 2.36 7.24
CA LEU A 156 11.69 2.98 7.79
C LEU A 156 12.04 4.40 8.25
N HIS A 157 11.42 5.39 7.64
CA HIS A 157 11.60 6.78 8.07
C HIS A 157 10.82 7.02 9.38
N PRO A 158 11.32 7.83 10.33
CA PRO A 158 10.58 8.16 11.56
C PRO A 158 9.16 8.69 11.31
N MET A 159 8.97 9.40 10.20
CA MET A 159 7.66 9.91 9.77
C MET A 159 6.99 9.00 8.70
N ALA A 160 7.29 7.72 8.66
CA ALA A 160 6.79 6.81 7.63
C ALA A 160 5.26 6.88 7.45
N GLY A 161 4.49 7.01 8.53
CA GLY A 161 3.03 7.10 8.48
C GLY A 161 2.48 8.32 7.74
N VAL A 162 3.25 9.40 7.66
CA VAL A 162 2.87 10.69 7.03
C VAL A 162 3.91 11.16 6.01
N LEU A 163 4.75 10.26 5.51
CA LEU A 163 5.88 10.60 4.65
C LEU A 163 5.46 11.32 3.37
N SER A 164 4.32 10.98 2.80
CA SER A 164 3.79 11.66 1.62
C SER A 164 3.45 13.13 1.91
N ALA A 165 2.81 13.42 3.04
CA ALA A 165 2.51 14.79 3.48
C ALA A 165 3.80 15.56 3.78
N PHE A 166 4.76 14.93 4.46
CA PHE A 166 6.08 15.50 4.70
C PHE A 166 6.79 15.86 3.39
N GLY A 167 6.78 14.94 2.41
CA GLY A 167 7.36 15.17 1.08
C GLY A 167 6.68 16.32 0.32
N MET A 168 5.34 16.43 0.41
CA MET A 168 4.62 17.57 -0.17
C MET A 168 5.04 18.90 0.46
N GLY A 169 5.23 18.94 1.79
CA GLY A 169 5.70 20.13 2.50
C GLY A 169 7.13 20.54 2.12
N GLN A 170 7.96 19.61 1.66
CA GLN A 170 9.32 19.86 1.20
C GLN A 170 9.41 20.14 -0.32
N ALA A 171 8.34 19.88 -1.05
CA ALA A 171 8.32 20.04 -2.50
C ALA A 171 8.40 21.52 -2.88
N ARG A 172 9.30 21.85 -3.79
CA ARG A 172 9.34 23.18 -4.37
C ARG A 172 8.17 23.38 -5.32
N GLN A 173 7.56 24.54 -5.27
CA GLN A 173 6.57 24.94 -6.25
C GLN A 173 7.21 24.98 -7.64
N ARG A 174 6.64 24.28 -8.60
CA ARG A 174 7.14 24.23 -9.98
C ARG A 174 6.00 24.58 -10.91
N CYS A 175 6.24 25.51 -11.81
CA CYS A 175 5.39 25.76 -12.95
C CYS A 175 6.01 25.06 -14.18
N ARG A 176 5.23 24.32 -14.91
CA ARG A 176 5.65 23.73 -16.19
C ARG A 176 4.77 24.31 -17.27
N GLN A 177 5.41 24.89 -18.25
CA GLN A 177 4.74 25.33 -19.47
C GLN A 177 5.23 24.45 -20.64
N GLN A 178 4.35 24.20 -21.58
CA GLN A 178 4.66 23.38 -22.74
C GLN A 178 4.01 24.02 -23.97
N VAL A 179 4.80 24.18 -25.00
CA VAL A 179 4.33 24.71 -26.28
C VAL A 179 4.65 23.71 -27.38
N HIS A 180 3.70 23.52 -28.30
CA HIS A 180 3.91 22.70 -29.48
C HIS A 180 4.40 23.60 -30.62
N LEU A 181 5.61 23.32 -31.12
CA LEU A 181 6.23 24.17 -32.15
C LEU A 181 5.72 23.87 -33.57
N GLY A 182 5.19 22.66 -33.80
CA GLY A 182 4.59 22.27 -35.08
C GLY A 182 5.54 22.30 -36.29
N ALA A 183 6.86 22.27 -36.05
CA ALA A 183 7.87 22.36 -37.08
C ALA A 183 8.90 21.23 -36.97
N ALA A 184 9.51 20.85 -38.10
CA ALA A 184 10.63 19.92 -38.11
C ALA A 184 11.83 20.54 -37.38
N LEU A 185 12.64 19.68 -36.75
CA LEU A 185 13.85 20.13 -36.06
C LEU A 185 14.87 20.65 -37.11
N SER A 186 15.24 21.93 -36.98
CA SER A 186 16.25 22.56 -37.83
C SER A 186 17.19 23.45 -36.99
N PRO A 187 18.38 23.80 -37.53
CA PRO A 187 19.30 24.71 -36.84
C PRO A 187 18.65 26.08 -36.52
N GLU A 188 17.81 26.59 -37.41
CA GLU A 188 17.10 27.85 -37.28
C GLU A 188 16.06 27.78 -36.16
N LEU A 189 15.32 26.68 -36.06
CA LEU A 189 14.38 26.44 -34.98
C LEU A 189 15.10 26.37 -33.62
N LEU A 190 16.24 25.68 -33.57
CA LEU A 190 17.04 25.59 -32.35
C LEU A 190 17.55 26.98 -31.90
N ALA A 191 17.96 27.82 -32.83
CA ALA A 191 18.39 29.18 -32.53
C ALA A 191 17.26 30.07 -32.00
N ALA A 192 16.01 29.83 -32.39
CA ALA A 192 14.82 30.59 -31.96
C ALA A 192 14.23 30.09 -30.62
N LEU A 193 14.66 28.93 -30.10
CA LEU A 193 14.13 28.36 -28.85
C LEU A 193 14.30 29.26 -27.62
N PRO A 194 15.43 29.95 -27.40
CA PRO A 194 15.60 30.83 -26.25
C PRO A 194 14.54 31.92 -26.16
N ASP A 195 14.26 32.59 -27.28
CA ASP A 195 13.24 33.66 -27.36
C ASP A 195 11.82 33.13 -27.08
N GLN A 196 11.53 31.91 -27.53
CA GLN A 196 10.26 31.27 -27.25
C GLN A 196 10.14 30.82 -25.80
N MET A 197 11.23 30.39 -25.18
CA MET A 197 11.26 30.06 -23.75
C MET A 197 11.05 31.30 -22.87
N GLU A 198 11.64 32.45 -23.21
CA GLU A 198 11.42 33.71 -22.49
C GLU A 198 9.95 34.14 -22.52
N ARG A 199 9.24 33.92 -23.60
CA ARG A 199 7.82 34.25 -23.72
C ARG A 199 6.92 33.35 -22.86
N LEU A 200 7.44 32.24 -22.36
CA LEU A 200 6.72 31.29 -21.50
C LEU A 200 6.99 31.57 -20.00
N MET A 201 7.96 32.36 -19.64
CA MET A 201 8.27 32.76 -18.27
C MET A 201 7.46 33.94 -17.83
#